data_e8e1e1a80fc3ea8d069c7458a673f789
#
_entry.id   e8e1e1a80fc3ea8d069c7458a673f789
#
_cell.length_a   1.000
_cell.length_b   1.000
_cell.length_c   1.000
_cell.angle_alpha   90.00
_cell.angle_beta   90.00
_cell.angle_gamma   90.00
#
_symmetry.space_group_name_H-M   'P 1'
#
loop_
_entity.id
_entity.type
_entity.pdbx_description
1 polymer ?
#
loop_
_entity_poly.entity_id
_entity_poly.type
_entity_poly.pdbx_seq_one_letter_code
_entity_poly.pdbx_strand_id
1 'polypeptide(L)'
;YKRQRRAVVTRVDSASVAIGGKVKSSIGKGFLILLGVHEDDEEKEALKIADKICGLRIFEDEAGKMNVNPADAGAQLLIISQFTLFADCKSRRPGFSKAARPEKAIPLYEKVIAECRSRGFEVGTGEFGAEMKVESINDGPVTIILDTREL
;
A
#
# COMPACT_ATOMS: atom_id res chain seq x y z
N TYR A 1 -20.56 -7.86 11.34
CA TYR A 1 -19.40 -7.04 11.63
C TYR A 1 -18.18 -7.54 10.86
N LYS A 2 -17.55 -6.66 10.07
CA LYS A 2 -16.44 -7.03 9.19
C LYS A 2 -15.25 -6.12 9.42
N ARG A 3 -14.10 -6.73 9.71
CA ARG A 3 -12.83 -6.03 9.76
C ARG A 3 -12.36 -5.74 8.35
N GLN A 4 -11.73 -4.61 8.15
CA GLN A 4 -11.43 -4.11 6.82
C GLN A 4 -10.09 -3.39 6.79
N ARG A 5 -9.12 -3.97 6.09
CA ARG A 5 -7.89 -3.29 5.71
C ARG A 5 -7.95 -3.05 4.20
N ARG A 6 -7.62 -1.86 3.76
CA ARG A 6 -7.57 -1.53 2.32
C ARG A 6 -6.18 -1.15 1.89
N ALA A 7 -5.81 -1.63 0.71
CA ALA A 7 -4.61 -1.18 0.02
C ALA A 7 -4.95 -0.92 -1.44
N VAL A 8 -4.40 0.15 -1.97
CA VAL A 8 -4.42 0.44 -3.40
C VAL A 8 -3.02 0.21 -3.91
N VAL A 9 -2.86 -0.79 -4.76
CA VAL A 9 -1.57 -1.22 -5.30
C VAL A 9 -1.49 -0.81 -6.75
N THR A 10 -0.53 0.06 -7.08
CA THR A 10 -0.28 0.50 -8.45
C THR A 10 1.07 -0.01 -8.90
N ARG A 11 1.09 -0.69 -10.04
CA ARG A 11 2.34 -1.10 -10.67
C ARG A 11 3.02 0.12 -11.29
N VAL A 12 4.30 0.32 -10.96
CA VAL A 12 5.04 1.53 -11.39
C VAL A 12 6.40 1.17 -12.00
N ASP A 13 6.88 2.04 -12.88
CA ASP A 13 8.28 2.03 -13.33
C ASP A 13 9.17 2.71 -12.30
N SER A 14 8.63 3.70 -11.60
CA SER A 14 9.30 4.40 -10.52
C SER A 14 8.28 5.14 -9.65
N ALA A 15 8.64 5.38 -8.41
CA ALA A 15 7.83 6.20 -7.51
C ALA A 15 8.72 6.82 -6.44
N SER A 16 8.29 7.95 -5.90
CA SER A 16 8.99 8.62 -4.81
C SER A 16 8.03 9.37 -3.92
N VAL A 17 8.47 9.63 -2.70
CA VAL A 17 7.75 10.46 -1.76
C VAL A 17 8.68 11.52 -1.19
N ALA A 18 8.22 12.78 -1.19
CA ALA A 18 8.95 13.92 -0.65
C ALA A 18 8.19 14.55 0.51
N ILE A 19 8.93 15.00 1.49
CA ILE A 19 8.43 15.69 2.68
C ILE A 19 9.25 16.97 2.84
N GLY A 20 8.58 18.12 2.93
CA GLY A 20 9.25 19.39 3.07
C GLY A 20 10.22 19.71 1.93
N GLY A 21 9.90 19.29 0.71
CA GLY A 21 10.72 19.52 -0.48
C GLY A 21 11.89 18.56 -0.65
N LYS A 22 12.03 17.57 0.24
CA LYS A 22 13.12 16.57 0.17
C LYS A 22 12.55 15.18 -0.08
N VAL A 23 13.16 14.44 -1.00
CA VAL A 23 12.80 13.05 -1.25
C VAL A 23 13.20 12.21 -0.03
N LYS A 24 12.22 11.57 0.60
CA LYS A 24 12.45 10.65 1.71
C LYS A 24 12.74 9.23 1.24
N SER A 25 11.99 8.76 0.26
CA SER A 25 12.15 7.41 -0.29
C SER A 25 11.86 7.43 -1.78
N SER A 26 12.55 6.57 -2.51
CA SER A 26 12.26 6.34 -3.94
C SER A 26 12.48 4.89 -4.28
N ILE A 27 11.72 4.41 -5.26
CA ILE A 27 11.85 3.06 -5.79
C ILE A 27 11.91 3.10 -7.32
N GLY A 28 12.51 2.07 -7.92
CA GLY A 28 12.38 1.79 -9.33
C GLY A 28 11.13 0.97 -9.61
N LYS A 29 11.24 -0.01 -10.50
CA LYS A 29 10.15 -0.92 -10.85
C LYS A 29 9.57 -1.59 -9.60
N GLY A 30 8.26 -1.55 -9.46
CA GLY A 30 7.63 -2.17 -8.32
C GLY A 30 6.19 -1.74 -8.11
N PHE A 31 5.81 -1.62 -6.83
CA PHE A 31 4.48 -1.21 -6.42
C PHE A 31 4.53 0.06 -5.57
N LEU A 32 3.70 1.02 -5.94
CA LEU A 32 3.28 2.10 -5.04
C LEU A 32 2.02 1.62 -4.32
N ILE A 33 2.07 1.57 -3.00
CA ILE A 33 0.98 1.03 -2.18
C ILE A 33 0.48 2.11 -1.25
N LEU A 34 -0.80 2.46 -1.39
CA LEU A 34 -1.51 3.30 -0.44
C LEU A 34 -2.22 2.37 0.53
N LEU A 35 -1.96 2.50 1.82
CA LEU A 35 -2.44 1.56 2.83
C LEU A 35 -3.29 2.27 3.88
N GLY A 36 -4.55 1.85 4.00
CA GLY A 36 -5.49 2.34 5.00
C GLY A 36 -5.74 1.29 6.09
N VAL A 37 -5.87 1.76 7.33
CA VAL A 37 -6.19 0.92 8.49
C VAL A 37 -7.57 1.30 8.99
N HIS A 38 -8.47 0.33 9.11
CA HIS A 38 -9.81 0.51 9.64
C HIS A 38 -9.77 0.48 11.18
N GLU A 39 -10.70 1.18 11.83
CA GLU A 39 -10.77 1.25 13.31
C GLU A 39 -10.86 -0.12 13.98
N ASP A 40 -11.41 -1.13 13.29
CA ASP A 40 -11.60 -2.49 13.82
C ASP A 40 -10.49 -3.47 13.41
N ASP A 41 -9.49 -3.03 12.66
CA ASP A 41 -8.42 -3.91 12.19
C ASP A 41 -7.53 -4.39 13.36
N GLU A 42 -7.00 -5.58 13.18
CA GLU A 42 -6.04 -6.19 14.09
C GLU A 42 -4.80 -6.65 13.31
N GLU A 43 -3.84 -7.22 14.00
CA GLU A 43 -2.61 -7.73 13.40
C GLU A 43 -2.87 -8.75 12.29
N LYS A 44 -3.93 -9.55 12.44
CA LYS A 44 -4.36 -10.54 11.45
C LYS A 44 -4.61 -9.91 10.08
N GLU A 45 -5.28 -8.75 10.02
CA GLU A 45 -5.54 -8.04 8.78
C GLU A 45 -4.25 -7.47 8.19
N ALA A 46 -3.32 -7.01 9.02
CA ALA A 46 -2.02 -6.54 8.57
C ALA A 46 -1.22 -7.65 7.89
N LEU A 47 -1.18 -8.84 8.49
CA LEU A 47 -0.48 -9.98 7.92
C LEU A 47 -1.12 -10.47 6.63
N LYS A 48 -2.45 -10.46 6.57
CA LYS A 48 -3.19 -10.87 5.38
C LYS A 48 -2.93 -9.95 4.19
N ILE A 49 -2.94 -8.64 4.41
CA ILE A 49 -2.68 -7.68 3.34
C ILE A 49 -1.22 -7.76 2.87
N ALA A 50 -0.28 -7.92 3.79
CA ALA A 50 1.13 -8.09 3.44
C ALA A 50 1.36 -9.33 2.59
N ASP A 51 0.73 -10.45 2.95
CA ASP A 51 0.81 -11.69 2.18
C ASP A 51 0.31 -11.49 0.75
N LYS A 52 -0.83 -10.82 0.58
CA LYS A 52 -1.37 -10.55 -0.75
C LYS A 52 -0.48 -9.64 -1.57
N ILE A 53 0.03 -8.58 -0.99
CA ILE A 53 0.94 -7.65 -1.67
C ILE A 53 2.16 -8.39 -2.18
N CYS A 54 2.79 -9.20 -1.33
CA CYS A 54 4.02 -9.91 -1.66
C CYS A 54 3.84 -11.01 -2.70
N GLY A 55 2.62 -11.51 -2.86
CA GLY A 55 2.33 -12.59 -3.81
C GLY A 55 1.55 -12.17 -5.05
N LEU A 56 1.26 -10.90 -5.23
CA LEU A 56 0.37 -10.41 -6.28
C LEU A 56 1.01 -10.60 -7.68
N ARG A 57 0.41 -11.45 -8.50
CA ARG A 57 0.98 -11.84 -9.80
C ARG A 57 0.52 -10.93 -10.92
N ILE A 58 0.95 -9.68 -10.89
CA ILE A 58 0.55 -8.64 -11.86
C ILE A 58 1.70 -8.08 -12.71
N PHE A 59 2.87 -8.67 -12.65
CA PHE A 59 3.91 -8.40 -13.64
C PHE A 59 3.76 -9.34 -14.82
N GLU A 60 4.10 -8.86 -16.00
CA GLU A 60 3.95 -9.65 -17.22
C GLU A 60 5.00 -10.75 -17.35
N ASP A 61 4.57 -11.91 -17.81
CA ASP A 61 5.45 -13.01 -18.19
C ASP A 61 5.90 -12.84 -19.67
N GLU A 62 6.66 -13.83 -20.17
CA GLU A 62 7.17 -13.80 -21.55
C GLU A 62 6.06 -13.79 -22.61
N ALA A 63 4.87 -14.28 -22.25
CA ALA A 63 3.71 -14.29 -23.13
C ALA A 63 2.87 -13.00 -23.02
N GLY A 64 3.31 -12.01 -22.22
CA GLY A 64 2.60 -10.76 -22.00
C GLY A 64 1.41 -10.87 -21.06
N LYS A 65 1.30 -11.95 -20.29
CA LYS A 65 0.21 -12.15 -19.33
C LYS A 65 0.65 -11.78 -17.93
N MET A 66 -0.27 -11.19 -17.16
CA MET A 66 -0.04 -10.89 -15.75
C MET A 66 0.04 -12.18 -14.94
N ASN A 67 1.24 -12.63 -14.64
CA ASN A 67 1.49 -13.94 -14.04
C ASN A 67 2.67 -13.97 -13.08
N VAL A 68 3.55 -12.97 -13.12
CA VAL A 68 4.79 -12.95 -12.34
C VAL A 68 4.59 -12.16 -11.05
N ASN A 69 4.99 -12.74 -9.93
CA ASN A 69 4.91 -12.09 -8.62
C ASN A 69 6.01 -11.03 -8.45
N PRO A 70 5.90 -10.13 -7.47
CA PRO A 70 6.88 -9.05 -7.32
C PRO A 70 8.30 -9.54 -6.99
N ALA A 71 8.46 -10.62 -6.25
CA ALA A 71 9.81 -11.15 -5.93
C ALA A 71 10.54 -11.60 -7.19
N ASP A 72 9.86 -12.37 -8.05
CA ASP A 72 10.44 -12.85 -9.29
C ASP A 72 10.69 -11.72 -10.30
N ALA A 73 9.91 -10.66 -10.23
CA ALA A 73 10.08 -9.48 -11.07
C ALA A 73 11.19 -8.54 -10.57
N GLY A 74 11.78 -8.80 -9.41
CA GLY A 74 12.77 -7.90 -8.81
C GLY A 74 12.17 -6.57 -8.34
N ALA A 75 10.92 -6.58 -7.94
CA ALA A 75 10.18 -5.36 -7.59
C ALA A 75 10.56 -4.82 -6.22
N GLN A 76 10.50 -3.49 -6.11
CA GLN A 76 10.60 -2.76 -4.85
C GLN A 76 9.22 -2.29 -4.43
N LEU A 77 9.03 -1.97 -3.17
CA LEU A 77 7.75 -1.50 -2.64
C LEU A 77 7.90 -0.12 -2.02
N LEU A 78 6.94 0.76 -2.29
CA LEU A 78 6.83 2.06 -1.61
C LEU A 78 5.46 2.07 -0.93
N ILE A 79 5.44 2.04 0.41
CA ILE A 79 4.21 1.94 1.20
C ILE A 79 3.93 3.25 1.91
N ILE A 80 2.79 3.84 1.58
CA ILE A 80 2.36 5.14 2.12
C ILE A 80 1.05 4.93 2.90
N SER A 81 1.01 5.42 4.13
CA SER A 81 -0.22 5.40 4.92
C SER A 81 -1.23 6.38 4.33
N GLN A 82 -2.50 5.93 4.19
CA GLN A 82 -3.55 6.72 3.54
C GLN A 82 -4.89 6.47 4.24
N PHE A 83 -5.20 7.22 5.29
CA PHE A 83 -6.45 7.06 6.04
C PHE A 83 -7.68 7.41 5.21
N THR A 84 -7.53 8.26 4.22
CA THR A 84 -8.64 8.69 3.34
C THR A 84 -9.22 7.55 2.49
N LEU A 85 -8.58 6.37 2.48
CA LEU A 85 -9.16 5.19 1.84
C LEU A 85 -10.45 4.73 2.53
N PHE A 86 -10.71 5.19 3.75
CA PHE A 86 -11.95 4.92 4.49
C PHE A 86 -12.89 6.11 4.52
N ALA A 87 -12.81 6.97 3.51
CA ALA A 87 -13.72 8.09 3.38
C ALA A 87 -15.16 7.61 3.21
N ASP A 88 -16.08 8.23 3.96
CA ASP A 88 -17.51 8.13 3.73
C ASP A 88 -17.92 9.34 2.90
N CYS A 89 -18.32 9.10 1.67
CA CYS A 89 -18.63 10.13 0.69
C CYS A 89 -20.14 10.25 0.43
N LYS A 90 -20.97 9.87 1.39
CA LYS A 90 -22.45 10.05 1.26
C LYS A 90 -22.81 11.50 1.12
N SER A 91 -22.08 12.40 1.78
CA SER A 91 -22.12 13.82 1.48
C SER A 91 -20.90 14.21 0.67
N ARG A 92 -20.90 15.40 0.07
CA ARG A 92 -19.75 15.89 -0.71
C ARG A 92 -18.56 16.26 0.18
N ARG A 93 -18.79 16.43 1.45
CA ARG A 93 -17.74 16.60 2.46
C ARG A 93 -17.44 15.22 3.06
N PRO A 94 -16.34 14.58 2.69
CA PRO A 94 -16.07 13.22 3.16
C PRO A 94 -15.85 13.17 4.67
N GLY A 95 -16.38 12.10 5.28
CA GLY A 95 -16.12 11.79 6.68
C GLY A 95 -15.11 10.65 6.80
N PHE A 96 -14.37 10.62 7.91
CA PHE A 96 -13.28 9.64 8.11
C PHE A 96 -13.41 8.89 9.44
N SER A 97 -14.63 8.77 9.97
CA SER A 97 -14.85 8.15 11.28
C SER A 97 -14.47 6.67 11.35
N LYS A 98 -14.40 5.99 10.20
CA LYS A 98 -14.05 4.57 10.14
C LYS A 98 -12.54 4.31 10.08
N ALA A 99 -11.74 5.34 9.83
CA ALA A 99 -10.30 5.20 9.83
C ALA A 99 -9.78 5.03 11.25
N ALA A 100 -8.80 4.14 11.44
CA ALA A 100 -8.16 3.94 12.73
C ALA A 100 -7.43 5.21 13.15
N ARG A 101 -7.43 5.47 14.45
CA ARG A 101 -6.64 6.56 15.03
C ARG A 101 -5.16 6.19 15.02
N PRO A 102 -4.26 7.21 15.10
CA PRO A 102 -2.82 6.97 15.03
C PRO A 102 -2.29 5.91 15.99
N GLU A 103 -2.81 5.85 17.20
CA GLU A 103 -2.36 4.88 18.22
C GLU A 103 -2.51 3.44 17.76
N LYS A 104 -3.50 3.18 16.91
CA LYS A 104 -3.76 1.86 16.33
C LYS A 104 -3.18 1.74 14.93
N ALA A 105 -3.30 2.79 14.13
CA ALA A 105 -2.91 2.76 12.74
C ALA A 105 -1.40 2.60 12.56
N ILE A 106 -0.59 3.31 13.37
CA ILE A 106 0.86 3.29 13.24
C ILE A 106 1.44 1.89 13.44
N PRO A 107 1.13 1.17 14.55
CA PRO A 107 1.66 -0.18 14.73
C PRO A 107 1.26 -1.15 13.62
N LEU A 108 0.03 -1.06 13.14
CA LEU A 108 -0.46 -1.96 12.09
C LEU A 108 0.13 -1.62 10.71
N TYR A 109 0.35 -0.35 10.44
CA TYR A 109 1.07 0.09 9.25
C TYR A 109 2.52 -0.41 9.27
N GLU A 110 3.20 -0.23 10.40
CA GLU A 110 4.57 -0.71 10.57
C GLU A 110 4.68 -2.23 10.49
N LYS A 111 3.64 -2.96 10.93
CA LYS A 111 3.58 -4.41 10.82
C LYS A 111 3.61 -4.89 9.38
N VAL A 112 2.86 -4.22 8.50
CA VAL A 112 2.86 -4.54 7.06
C VAL A 112 4.26 -4.32 6.48
N ILE A 113 4.89 -3.19 6.80
CA ILE A 113 6.24 -2.88 6.32
C ILE A 113 7.23 -3.94 6.78
N ALA A 114 7.22 -4.27 8.07
CA ALA A 114 8.13 -5.26 8.65
C ALA A 114 7.94 -6.64 8.00
N GLU A 115 6.69 -7.05 7.75
CA GLU A 115 6.41 -8.33 7.11
C GLU A 115 6.92 -8.36 5.67
N CYS A 116 6.73 -7.29 4.92
CA CYS A 116 7.26 -7.21 3.55
C CYS A 116 8.79 -7.25 3.55
N ARG A 117 9.43 -6.55 4.47
CA ARG A 117 10.91 -6.59 4.61
C ARG A 117 11.40 -7.97 4.99
N SER A 118 10.70 -8.68 5.88
CA SER A 118 11.07 -10.03 6.30
C SER A 118 11.00 -11.03 5.15
N ARG A 119 10.21 -10.73 4.12
CA ARG A 119 10.10 -11.55 2.90
C ARG A 119 11.12 -11.16 1.83
N GLY A 120 12.06 -10.27 2.15
CA GLY A 120 13.18 -9.92 1.28
C GLY A 120 12.98 -8.72 0.40
N PHE A 121 11.88 -7.97 0.55
CA PHE A 121 11.64 -6.77 -0.25
C PHE A 121 12.34 -5.54 0.30
N GLU A 122 12.84 -4.70 -0.60
CA GLU A 122 13.21 -3.34 -0.26
C GLU A 122 11.92 -2.54 -0.16
N VAL A 123 11.70 -1.91 1.00
CA VAL A 123 10.48 -1.16 1.26
C VAL A 123 10.85 0.27 1.62
N GLY A 124 10.45 1.20 0.74
CA GLY A 124 10.47 2.63 1.03
C GLY A 124 9.17 3.02 1.73
N THR A 125 9.23 4.06 2.56
CA THR A 125 8.08 4.53 3.32
C THR A 125 8.01 6.05 3.31
N GLY A 126 6.79 6.58 3.53
CA GLY A 126 6.60 7.98 3.88
C GLY A 126 6.76 8.18 5.39
N GLU A 127 6.12 9.20 5.91
CA GLU A 127 6.05 9.49 7.34
C GLU A 127 4.59 9.63 7.73
N PHE A 128 4.16 8.85 8.70
CA PHE A 128 2.76 8.85 9.13
C PHE A 128 2.34 10.24 9.61
N GLY A 129 1.23 10.74 9.07
CA GLY A 129 0.68 12.03 9.44
C GLY A 129 1.37 13.24 8.81
N ALA A 130 2.46 13.06 8.09
CA ALA A 130 3.14 14.16 7.42
C ALA A 130 2.43 14.55 6.12
N GLU A 131 2.57 15.80 5.72
CA GLU A 131 2.19 16.21 4.38
C GLU A 131 3.24 15.76 3.39
N MET A 132 2.81 15.02 2.37
CA MET A 132 3.72 14.35 1.43
C MET A 132 3.35 14.67 -0.01
N LYS A 133 4.38 14.74 -0.86
CA LYS A 133 4.22 14.76 -2.32
C LYS A 133 4.65 13.40 -2.85
N VAL A 134 3.74 12.69 -3.49
CA VAL A 134 4.00 11.36 -4.05
C VAL A 134 4.01 11.48 -5.56
N GLU A 135 5.12 11.06 -6.17
CA GLU A 135 5.26 11.00 -7.63
C GLU A 135 5.37 9.56 -8.07
N SER A 136 4.78 9.24 -9.21
CA SER A 136 4.93 7.90 -9.78
C SER A 136 4.82 7.95 -11.30
N ILE A 137 5.49 7.01 -11.94
CA ILE A 137 5.27 6.68 -13.35
C ILE A 137 4.56 5.34 -13.34
N ASN A 138 3.27 5.37 -13.59
CA ASN A 138 2.43 4.17 -13.56
C ASN A 138 2.65 3.36 -14.83
N ASP A 139 2.79 2.06 -14.65
CA ASP A 139 3.05 1.12 -15.73
C ASP A 139 1.78 0.33 -16.06
N GLY A 140 1.35 0.45 -17.29
CA GLY A 140 0.20 -0.28 -17.78
C GLY A 140 -0.97 0.59 -18.27
N PRO A 141 -1.70 1.34 -17.47
CA PRO A 141 -1.71 1.31 -16.01
C PRO A 141 -2.32 0.02 -15.44
N VAL A 142 -1.85 -0.37 -14.27
CA VAL A 142 -2.41 -1.49 -13.51
C VAL A 142 -2.55 -1.06 -12.05
N THR A 143 -3.79 -0.98 -11.59
CA THR A 143 -4.11 -0.58 -10.22
C THR A 143 -5.10 -1.58 -9.63
N ILE A 144 -4.75 -2.16 -8.49
CA ILE A 144 -5.53 -3.20 -7.83
C ILE A 144 -5.95 -2.70 -6.45
N ILE A 145 -7.21 -2.89 -6.11
CA ILE A 145 -7.72 -2.61 -4.77
C ILE A 145 -7.78 -3.93 -4.00
N LEU A 146 -7.07 -3.98 -2.88
CA LEU A 146 -7.13 -5.09 -1.95
C LEU A 146 -7.95 -4.69 -0.73
N ASP A 147 -8.93 -5.50 -0.38
CA ASP A 147 -9.76 -5.29 0.80
C ASP A 147 -9.84 -6.62 1.54
N THR A 148 -9.42 -6.64 2.80
CA THR A 148 -9.35 -7.89 3.57
C THR A 148 -10.69 -8.57 3.76
N ARG A 149 -11.80 -7.85 3.59
CA ARG A 149 -13.14 -8.48 3.61
C ARG A 149 -13.37 -9.42 2.43
N GLU A 150 -12.63 -9.24 1.35
CA GLU A 150 -12.79 -9.98 0.09
C GLU A 150 -11.66 -11.00 -0.13
N LEU A 151 -10.74 -11.12 0.80
CA LEU A 151 -9.56 -11.97 0.65
C LEU A 151 -9.68 -13.31 1.40
#